data_9229c8aa5b228e8c8fe3300b5352f709
#
_entry.id   9229c8aa5b228e8c8fe3300b5352f709
#
_cell.length_a   1.000
_cell.length_b   1.000
_cell.length_c   1.000
_cell.angle_alpha   90.00
_cell.angle_beta   90.00
_cell.angle_gamma   90.00
#
_symmetry.space_group_name_H-M   'P 1'
#
loop_
_entity.id
_entity.type
_entity.pdbx_description
1 polymer ?
#
loop_
_entity_poly.entity_id
_entity_poly.type
_entity_poly.pdbx_seq_one_letter_code
_entity_poly.pdbx_strand_id
1 'polypeptide(L)'
;MCTVTIIPKGDNDFVLTSNRDEAPNRVSLAPDFYHVNNTKMFFPKDKKAGGTWIGLSERNRLICLLNGGFEFHKRHDNYRISRGVVVTDLLAAPEILVAIEAYNLSNVEPFTLVIVDWNSTLKFYELVWDGCEKYFTELQKQTKIWSSSTLYSEEMKDERQQWFEQFKSENDLTSANAKHFHKFTQSQNKKYGIVMDRGFVKTTSITQVEKTKDEVVLS
;
A
#
# COMPACT_ATOMS: atom_id res chain seq x y z
N MET A 1 -2.17 7.75 -0.03
CA MET A 1 -1.65 6.61 0.76
C MET A 1 -0.23 6.91 1.15
N CYS A 2 0.15 6.67 2.41
CA CYS A 2 1.34 7.35 2.89
C CYS A 2 2.29 6.55 3.76
N THR A 3 1.85 5.47 4.38
CA THR A 3 2.72 4.56 5.13
C THR A 3 2.25 3.15 4.94
N VAL A 4 3.17 2.26 4.62
CA VAL A 4 2.91 0.82 4.55
C VAL A 4 4.04 0.11 5.29
N THR A 5 3.72 -0.88 6.10
CA THR A 5 4.69 -1.83 6.64
C THR A 5 4.31 -3.24 6.24
N ILE A 6 5.32 -4.08 6.02
CA ILE A 6 5.16 -5.52 5.85
C ILE A 6 6.02 -6.26 6.86
N ILE A 7 5.45 -7.28 7.47
CA ILE A 7 6.10 -8.16 8.43
C ILE A 7 5.87 -9.60 7.99
N PRO A 8 6.88 -10.29 7.43
CA PRO A 8 6.80 -11.72 7.16
C PRO A 8 6.65 -12.52 8.46
N LYS A 9 5.88 -13.59 8.41
CA LYS A 9 5.62 -14.53 9.50
C LYS A 9 5.98 -15.94 9.05
N GLY A 10 7.24 -16.33 9.22
CA GLY A 10 7.74 -17.57 8.64
C GLY A 10 7.71 -17.56 7.11
N ASP A 11 7.49 -18.72 6.50
CA ASP A 11 7.64 -18.90 5.05
C ASP A 11 6.40 -18.49 4.26
N ASN A 12 5.20 -18.58 4.85
CA ASN A 12 3.94 -18.48 4.12
C ASN A 12 2.96 -17.43 4.66
N ASP A 13 3.27 -16.79 5.79
CA ASP A 13 2.37 -15.87 6.46
C ASP A 13 2.95 -14.45 6.48
N PHE A 14 2.08 -13.44 6.64
CA PHE A 14 2.51 -12.05 6.71
C PHE A 14 1.47 -11.16 7.39
N VAL A 15 1.93 -10.00 7.84
CA VAL A 15 1.08 -8.87 8.22
C VAL A 15 1.49 -7.67 7.36
N LEU A 16 0.54 -7.06 6.66
CA LEU A 16 0.71 -5.79 5.99
C LEU A 16 -0.23 -4.77 6.63
N THR A 17 0.31 -3.63 7.06
CA THR A 17 -0.49 -2.53 7.63
C THR A 17 -0.26 -1.26 6.82
N SER A 18 -1.33 -0.51 6.55
CA SER A 18 -1.31 0.67 5.72
C SER A 18 -2.11 1.82 6.32
N ASN A 19 -1.51 3.01 6.42
CA ASN A 19 -2.23 4.26 6.70
C ASN A 19 -2.63 4.93 5.40
N ARG A 20 -3.87 5.38 5.31
CA ARG A 20 -4.36 6.20 4.20
C ARG A 20 -4.38 7.67 4.62
N ASP A 21 -3.45 8.44 4.11
CA ASP A 21 -3.47 9.90 4.25
C ASP A 21 -4.10 10.51 3.01
N GLU A 22 -5.16 11.27 3.20
CA GLU A 22 -5.97 11.79 2.11
C GLU A 22 -6.70 13.06 2.55
N ALA A 23 -7.21 13.82 1.59
CA ALA A 23 -8.06 14.97 1.87
C ALA A 23 -9.29 14.55 2.70
N PRO A 24 -9.66 15.28 3.77
CA PRO A 24 -10.72 14.87 4.70
C PRO A 24 -12.09 14.66 4.04
N ASN A 25 -12.34 15.36 2.94
CA ASN A 25 -13.60 15.29 2.18
C ASN A 25 -13.61 14.21 1.08
N ARG A 26 -12.53 13.44 0.93
CA ARG A 26 -12.48 12.35 -0.04
C ARG A 26 -13.10 11.08 0.50
N VAL A 27 -14.36 10.87 0.15
CA VAL A 27 -15.16 9.75 0.65
C VAL A 27 -14.66 8.42 0.10
N SER A 28 -14.50 7.46 1.01
CA SER A 28 -14.29 6.04 0.71
C SER A 28 -15.45 5.20 1.24
N LEU A 29 -15.80 4.15 0.50
CA LEU A 29 -16.73 3.13 0.94
C LEU A 29 -15.97 2.09 1.77
N ALA A 30 -16.65 1.51 2.75
CA ALA A 30 -16.11 0.41 3.55
C ALA A 30 -15.69 -0.77 2.64
N PRO A 31 -14.76 -1.63 3.11
CA PRO A 31 -14.42 -2.84 2.37
C PRO A 31 -15.66 -3.69 2.08
N ASP A 32 -15.77 -4.13 0.83
CA ASP A 32 -16.85 -5.00 0.35
C ASP A 32 -16.33 -5.86 -0.80
N PHE A 33 -17.12 -6.87 -1.18
CA PHE A 33 -16.82 -7.73 -2.32
C PHE A 33 -17.22 -7.07 -3.63
N TYR A 34 -16.28 -7.07 -4.57
CA TYR A 34 -16.47 -6.57 -5.93
C TYR A 34 -16.02 -7.62 -6.95
N HIS A 35 -16.60 -7.58 -8.15
CA HIS A 35 -16.12 -8.34 -9.30
C HIS A 35 -15.54 -7.36 -10.32
N VAL A 36 -14.27 -7.55 -10.66
CA VAL A 36 -13.56 -6.77 -11.69
C VAL A 36 -12.92 -7.77 -12.65
N ASN A 37 -13.22 -7.65 -13.96
CA ASN A 37 -12.72 -8.56 -14.98
C ASN A 37 -12.92 -10.05 -14.61
N ASN A 38 -14.13 -10.41 -14.15
CA ASN A 38 -14.50 -11.75 -13.70
C ASN A 38 -13.69 -12.30 -12.51
N THR A 39 -13.00 -11.44 -11.77
CA THR A 39 -12.23 -11.82 -10.57
C THR A 39 -12.90 -11.23 -9.34
N LYS A 40 -13.13 -12.05 -8.32
CA LYS A 40 -13.67 -11.62 -7.03
C LYS A 40 -12.56 -10.96 -6.21
N MET A 41 -12.88 -9.80 -5.66
CA MET A 41 -11.97 -8.98 -4.86
C MET A 41 -12.66 -8.47 -3.61
N PHE A 42 -11.87 -8.16 -2.57
CA PHE A 42 -12.33 -7.53 -1.34
C PHE A 42 -11.49 -6.28 -1.05
N PHE A 43 -12.10 -5.11 -1.09
CA PHE A 43 -11.38 -3.85 -0.90
C PHE A 43 -12.28 -2.67 -0.50
N PRO A 44 -11.73 -1.65 0.22
CA PRO A 44 -12.38 -0.36 0.38
C PRO A 44 -12.32 0.43 -0.93
N LYS A 45 -13.43 1.04 -1.35
CA LYS A 45 -13.52 1.72 -2.66
C LYS A 45 -13.45 3.24 -2.53
N ASP A 46 -12.59 3.86 -3.31
CA ASP A 46 -12.61 5.33 -3.49
C ASP A 46 -13.85 5.71 -4.32
N LYS A 47 -14.79 6.43 -3.70
CA LYS A 47 -16.07 6.76 -4.35
C LYS A 47 -15.89 7.63 -5.60
N LYS A 48 -14.88 8.50 -5.61
CA LYS A 48 -14.64 9.44 -6.73
C LYS A 48 -13.90 8.77 -7.88
N ALA A 49 -12.86 7.99 -7.58
CA ALA A 49 -11.99 7.40 -8.61
C ALA A 49 -12.42 5.99 -9.03
N GLY A 50 -13.32 5.32 -8.29
CA GLY A 50 -13.83 4.00 -8.62
C GLY A 50 -12.89 2.83 -8.31
N GLY A 51 -11.60 3.08 -8.07
CA GLY A 51 -10.58 2.09 -7.72
C GLY A 51 -10.32 2.00 -6.21
N THR A 52 -9.21 1.38 -5.86
CA THR A 52 -8.80 1.19 -4.46
C THR A 52 -7.33 1.53 -4.24
N TRP A 53 -6.94 1.67 -2.97
CA TRP A 53 -5.53 1.82 -2.54
C TRP A 53 -4.98 0.57 -1.87
N ILE A 54 -5.84 -0.37 -1.48
CA ILE A 54 -5.47 -1.66 -0.94
C ILE A 54 -6.58 -2.65 -1.27
N GLY A 55 -6.24 -3.85 -1.70
CA GLY A 55 -7.24 -4.85 -2.02
C GLY A 55 -6.67 -6.26 -2.05
N LEU A 56 -7.56 -7.20 -1.77
CA LEU A 56 -7.37 -8.64 -1.84
C LEU A 56 -8.08 -9.21 -3.07
N SER A 57 -7.51 -10.23 -3.67
CA SER A 57 -8.09 -10.95 -4.81
C SER A 57 -8.16 -12.44 -4.51
N GLU A 58 -9.17 -13.13 -5.05
CA GLU A 58 -9.27 -14.60 -5.04
C GLU A 58 -8.11 -15.31 -5.75
N ARG A 59 -7.23 -14.53 -6.40
CA ARG A 59 -5.98 -15.02 -6.99
C ARG A 59 -4.83 -15.09 -5.98
N ASN A 60 -5.15 -15.16 -4.68
CA ASN A 60 -4.15 -15.18 -3.61
C ASN A 60 -3.16 -14.01 -3.72
N ARG A 61 -3.70 -12.79 -3.85
CA ARG A 61 -2.92 -11.57 -4.05
C ARG A 61 -3.44 -10.40 -3.25
N LEU A 62 -2.51 -9.64 -2.67
CA LEU A 62 -2.73 -8.34 -2.04
C LEU A 62 -1.91 -7.29 -2.79
N ILE A 63 -2.51 -6.14 -3.08
CA ILE A 63 -1.80 -4.97 -3.59
C ILE A 63 -2.12 -3.77 -2.73
N CYS A 64 -1.09 -3.03 -2.32
CA CYS A 64 -1.19 -1.77 -1.60
C CYS A 64 -0.46 -0.66 -2.36
N LEU A 65 -1.12 0.47 -2.53
CA LEU A 65 -0.68 1.61 -3.31
C LEU A 65 -0.16 2.73 -2.41
N LEU A 66 1.00 3.30 -2.75
CA LEU A 66 1.49 4.58 -2.25
C LEU A 66 1.53 5.61 -3.38
N ASN A 67 1.23 6.86 -3.04
CA ASN A 67 1.33 7.97 -3.99
C ASN A 67 2.79 8.35 -4.24
N GLY A 68 3.14 8.55 -5.51
CA GLY A 68 4.47 8.92 -5.95
C GLY A 68 5.40 7.74 -6.21
N GLY A 69 6.38 7.97 -7.07
CA GLY A 69 7.50 7.09 -7.33
C GLY A 69 8.62 7.31 -6.32
N PHE A 70 9.85 7.50 -6.81
CA PHE A 70 11.01 7.74 -5.95
C PHE A 70 11.00 9.13 -5.31
N GLU A 71 10.62 10.15 -6.08
CA GLU A 71 10.68 11.56 -5.70
C GLU A 71 9.32 12.24 -5.73
N PHE A 72 9.28 13.45 -5.19
CA PHE A 72 8.12 14.32 -5.33
C PHE A 72 7.91 14.70 -6.80
N HIS A 73 6.67 14.60 -7.26
CA HIS A 73 6.27 15.08 -8.59
C HIS A 73 5.14 16.09 -8.49
N LYS A 74 5.12 17.03 -9.42
CA LYS A 74 3.99 17.95 -9.58
C LYS A 74 2.85 17.20 -10.27
N ARG A 75 1.68 17.21 -9.64
CA ARG A 75 0.48 16.60 -10.23
C ARG A 75 0.06 17.36 -11.49
N HIS A 76 -0.29 16.60 -12.55
CA HIS A 76 -0.91 17.13 -13.75
C HIS A 76 -2.44 17.14 -13.60
N ASP A 77 -3.12 17.96 -14.41
CA ASP A 77 -4.58 18.09 -14.33
C ASP A 77 -5.31 16.86 -14.88
N ASN A 78 -4.73 16.22 -15.89
CA ASN A 78 -5.35 15.10 -16.59
C ASN A 78 -4.42 13.88 -16.65
N TYR A 79 -4.86 12.78 -16.05
CA TYR A 79 -4.27 11.47 -16.21
C TYR A 79 -5.27 10.52 -16.90
N ARG A 80 -4.76 9.55 -17.66
CA ARG A 80 -5.58 8.60 -18.42
C ARG A 80 -6.50 7.77 -17.53
N ILE A 81 -5.97 7.26 -16.43
CA ILE A 81 -6.69 6.46 -15.43
C ILE A 81 -6.17 6.80 -14.03
N SER A 82 -6.98 6.48 -13.02
CA SER A 82 -6.52 6.61 -11.64
C SER A 82 -5.59 5.46 -11.26
N ARG A 83 -4.61 5.73 -10.39
CA ARG A 83 -3.73 4.70 -9.80
C ARG A 83 -4.49 3.55 -9.14
N GLY A 84 -5.64 3.85 -8.52
CA GLY A 84 -6.50 2.85 -7.90
C GLY A 84 -7.14 1.88 -8.90
N VAL A 85 -7.33 2.27 -10.16
CA VAL A 85 -7.75 1.38 -11.25
C VAL A 85 -6.60 0.44 -11.63
N VAL A 86 -5.36 0.93 -11.69
CA VAL A 86 -4.18 0.06 -11.88
C VAL A 86 -4.13 -1.04 -10.83
N VAL A 87 -4.44 -0.72 -9.56
CA VAL A 87 -4.51 -1.72 -8.48
C VAL A 87 -5.54 -2.80 -8.78
N THR A 88 -6.77 -2.41 -9.16
CA THR A 88 -7.82 -3.40 -9.46
C THR A 88 -7.53 -4.23 -10.69
N ASP A 89 -6.94 -3.65 -11.73
CA ASP A 89 -6.56 -4.37 -12.94
C ASP A 89 -5.47 -5.41 -12.67
N LEU A 90 -4.44 -5.06 -11.89
CA LEU A 90 -3.37 -5.98 -11.51
C LEU A 90 -3.84 -7.05 -10.49
N LEU A 91 -4.80 -6.74 -9.63
CA LEU A 91 -5.45 -7.72 -8.77
C LEU A 91 -6.24 -8.76 -9.59
N ALA A 92 -6.84 -8.35 -10.71
CA ALA A 92 -7.60 -9.23 -11.61
C ALA A 92 -6.70 -10.12 -12.48
N ALA A 93 -5.46 -9.72 -12.71
CA ALA A 93 -4.57 -10.38 -13.66
C ALA A 93 -4.27 -11.84 -13.28
N PRO A 94 -4.42 -12.82 -14.19
CA PRO A 94 -4.07 -14.20 -13.90
C PRO A 94 -2.59 -14.36 -13.51
N GLU A 95 -1.70 -13.80 -14.32
CA GLU A 95 -0.24 -13.85 -14.14
C GLU A 95 0.29 -12.44 -13.87
N ILE A 96 0.63 -12.16 -12.61
CA ILE A 96 1.00 -10.80 -12.17
C ILE A 96 2.25 -10.28 -12.90
N LEU A 97 3.27 -11.10 -13.09
CA LEU A 97 4.52 -10.68 -13.72
C LEU A 97 4.30 -10.27 -15.17
N VAL A 98 3.57 -11.09 -15.92
CA VAL A 98 3.20 -10.81 -17.32
C VAL A 98 2.34 -9.55 -17.41
N ALA A 99 1.40 -9.40 -16.49
CA ALA A 99 0.52 -8.24 -16.47
C ALA A 99 1.31 -6.96 -16.20
N ILE A 100 2.21 -6.94 -15.22
CA ILE A 100 3.04 -5.77 -14.91
C ILE A 100 3.90 -5.38 -16.11
N GLU A 101 4.52 -6.35 -16.76
CA GLU A 101 5.35 -6.09 -17.95
C GLU A 101 4.54 -5.44 -19.08
N ALA A 102 3.37 -6.02 -19.39
CA ALA A 102 2.51 -5.56 -20.48
C ALA A 102 1.66 -4.33 -20.14
N TYR A 103 1.51 -3.96 -18.85
CA TYR A 103 0.59 -2.90 -18.44
C TYR A 103 1.04 -1.53 -18.96
N ASN A 104 0.18 -0.86 -19.73
CA ASN A 104 0.46 0.49 -20.22
C ASN A 104 0.26 1.51 -19.09
N LEU A 105 1.35 2.12 -18.63
CA LEU A 105 1.35 3.18 -17.61
C LEU A 105 1.50 4.59 -18.20
N SER A 106 1.52 4.75 -19.53
CA SER A 106 1.60 6.07 -20.14
C SER A 106 0.46 6.97 -19.65
N ASN A 107 0.82 8.19 -19.23
CA ASN A 107 -0.09 9.17 -18.65
C ASN A 107 -0.89 8.63 -17.44
N VAL A 108 -0.22 7.87 -16.58
CA VAL A 108 -0.68 7.52 -15.23
C VAL A 108 0.17 8.29 -14.22
N GLU A 109 -0.46 8.82 -13.18
CA GLU A 109 0.23 9.55 -12.10
C GLU A 109 1.25 8.62 -11.40
N PRO A 110 2.49 9.07 -11.10
CA PRO A 110 3.51 8.26 -10.43
C PRO A 110 3.03 7.59 -9.14
N PHE A 111 3.48 6.35 -8.90
CA PHE A 111 3.07 5.54 -7.76
C PHE A 111 4.10 4.48 -7.39
N THR A 112 3.96 3.94 -6.18
CA THR A 112 4.60 2.72 -5.72
C THR A 112 3.53 1.69 -5.36
N LEU A 113 3.65 0.44 -5.82
CA LEU A 113 2.83 -0.68 -5.36
C LEU A 113 3.69 -1.64 -4.54
N VAL A 114 3.18 -2.00 -3.38
CA VAL A 114 3.64 -3.16 -2.62
C VAL A 114 2.69 -4.31 -2.95
N ILE A 115 3.24 -5.38 -3.52
CA ILE A 115 2.49 -6.53 -4.01
C ILE A 115 2.90 -7.75 -3.21
N VAL A 116 1.93 -8.45 -2.68
CA VAL A 116 2.11 -9.76 -2.03
C VAL A 116 1.34 -10.77 -2.85
N ASP A 117 2.03 -11.80 -3.34
CA ASP A 117 1.43 -12.89 -4.11
C ASP A 117 1.77 -14.22 -3.44
N TRP A 118 0.77 -15.05 -3.20
CA TRP A 118 0.92 -16.38 -2.59
C TRP A 118 0.17 -17.47 -3.36
N ASN A 119 0.03 -17.26 -4.67
CA ASN A 119 -0.65 -18.23 -5.54
C ASN A 119 0.09 -19.58 -5.58
N SER A 120 1.42 -19.55 -5.57
CA SER A 120 2.27 -20.76 -5.49
C SER A 120 3.13 -20.75 -4.22
N THR A 121 3.98 -19.76 -4.10
CA THR A 121 4.82 -19.51 -2.93
C THR A 121 4.68 -18.05 -2.53
N LEU A 122 4.81 -17.74 -1.23
CA LEU A 122 4.74 -16.37 -0.77
C LEU A 122 5.89 -15.55 -1.35
N LYS A 123 5.56 -14.51 -2.08
CA LYS A 123 6.49 -13.56 -2.69
C LYS A 123 6.05 -12.13 -2.44
N PHE A 124 7.02 -11.26 -2.26
CA PHE A 124 6.84 -9.83 -2.12
C PHE A 124 7.48 -9.12 -3.30
N TYR A 125 6.78 -8.13 -3.85
CA TYR A 125 7.29 -7.32 -4.94
C TYR A 125 7.05 -5.85 -4.69
N GLU A 126 7.89 -5.04 -5.28
CA GLU A 126 7.75 -3.60 -5.39
C GLU A 126 7.68 -3.22 -6.87
N LEU A 127 6.66 -2.47 -7.24
CA LEU A 127 6.58 -1.82 -8.54
C LEU A 127 6.57 -0.31 -8.32
N VAL A 128 7.58 0.38 -8.81
CA VAL A 128 7.61 1.85 -8.85
C VAL A 128 7.40 2.30 -10.28
N TRP A 129 6.40 3.17 -10.47
CA TRP A 129 6.20 3.95 -11.69
C TRP A 129 6.59 5.40 -11.39
N ASP A 130 7.63 5.90 -12.03
CA ASP A 130 8.13 7.26 -11.80
C ASP A 130 7.48 8.32 -12.71
N GLY A 131 6.64 7.89 -13.65
CA GLY A 131 6.01 8.71 -14.69
C GLY A 131 6.59 8.49 -16.08
N CYS A 132 7.72 7.81 -16.17
CA CYS A 132 8.45 7.49 -17.41
C CYS A 132 8.74 6.01 -17.52
N GLU A 133 9.26 5.39 -16.47
CA GLU A 133 9.73 4.01 -16.47
C GLU A 133 9.15 3.19 -15.31
N LYS A 134 9.02 1.88 -15.53
CA LYS A 134 8.64 0.89 -14.54
C LYS A 134 9.90 0.27 -13.92
N TYR A 135 9.97 0.32 -12.59
CA TYR A 135 11.00 -0.38 -11.81
C TYR A 135 10.31 -1.48 -11.02
N PHE A 136 10.61 -2.72 -11.36
CA PHE A 136 9.99 -3.87 -10.72
C PHE A 136 11.05 -4.74 -10.04
N THR A 137 10.84 -5.05 -8.76
CA THR A 137 11.79 -5.78 -7.94
C THR A 137 11.08 -6.85 -7.11
N GLU A 138 11.57 -8.08 -7.14
CA GLU A 138 11.22 -9.09 -6.14
C GLU A 138 11.98 -8.78 -4.84
N LEU A 139 11.25 -8.62 -3.76
CA LEU A 139 11.80 -8.25 -2.46
C LEU A 139 12.20 -9.50 -1.67
N GLN A 140 13.23 -9.36 -0.84
CA GLN A 140 13.51 -10.36 0.18
C GLN A 140 12.37 -10.42 1.21
N LYS A 141 12.14 -11.60 1.79
CA LYS A 141 11.15 -11.80 2.87
C LYS A 141 11.66 -11.22 4.19
N GLN A 142 11.68 -9.90 4.28
CA GLN A 142 12.09 -9.16 5.48
C GLN A 142 11.11 -8.03 5.78
N THR A 143 11.11 -7.58 7.02
CA THR A 143 10.31 -6.43 7.43
C THR A 143 10.75 -5.17 6.69
N LYS A 144 9.79 -4.42 6.18
CA LYS A 144 10.06 -3.17 5.46
C LYS A 144 8.97 -2.14 5.73
N ILE A 145 9.33 -0.86 5.74
CA ILE A 145 8.43 0.28 5.76
C ILE A 145 8.59 1.10 4.49
N TRP A 146 7.50 1.65 4.00
CA TRP A 146 7.45 2.63 2.91
C TRP A 146 6.72 3.87 3.36
N SER A 147 7.18 5.01 2.90
CA SER A 147 6.55 6.31 3.06
C SER A 147 6.41 6.99 1.71
N SER A 148 5.23 7.57 1.45
CA SER A 148 4.91 8.21 0.16
C SER A 148 5.82 9.38 -0.16
N SER A 149 6.42 9.41 -1.34
CA SER A 149 7.31 10.48 -1.80
C SER A 149 6.58 11.81 -2.05
N THR A 150 5.26 11.80 -2.21
CA THR A 150 4.47 13.01 -2.41
C THR A 150 4.17 13.78 -1.11
N LEU A 151 4.35 13.17 0.05
CA LEU A 151 4.02 13.79 1.35
C LEU A 151 5.20 13.92 2.30
N TYR A 152 6.26 13.15 2.10
CA TYR A 152 7.40 13.08 3.00
C TYR A 152 8.69 13.32 2.25
N SER A 153 9.53 14.26 2.77
CA SER A 153 10.89 14.46 2.30
C SER A 153 11.76 13.24 2.66
N GLU A 154 12.97 13.16 2.12
CA GLU A 154 13.91 12.08 2.45
C GLU A 154 14.23 12.05 3.95
N GLU A 155 14.46 13.20 4.58
CA GLU A 155 14.73 13.30 6.02
C GLU A 155 13.53 12.76 6.84
N MET A 156 12.30 13.06 6.43
CA MET A 156 11.10 12.54 7.09
C MET A 156 10.96 11.02 6.89
N LYS A 157 11.34 10.49 5.72
CA LYS A 157 11.35 9.06 5.47
C LYS A 157 12.39 8.35 6.32
N ASP A 158 13.59 8.93 6.46
CA ASP A 158 14.67 8.40 7.28
C ASP A 158 14.29 8.34 8.75
N GLU A 159 13.69 9.41 9.31
CA GLU A 159 13.17 9.39 10.68
C GLU A 159 12.10 8.30 10.87
N ARG A 160 11.19 8.15 9.92
CA ARG A 160 10.13 7.12 9.97
C ARG A 160 10.71 5.71 9.88
N GLN A 161 11.78 5.52 9.11
CA GLN A 161 12.56 4.29 9.07
C GLN A 161 13.20 4.02 10.45
N GLN A 162 13.81 5.04 11.08
CA GLN A 162 14.40 4.91 12.41
C GLN A 162 13.35 4.53 13.47
N TRP A 163 12.15 5.13 13.44
CA TRP A 163 11.06 4.74 14.33
C TRP A 163 10.63 3.28 14.13
N PHE A 164 10.64 2.82 12.90
CA PHE A 164 10.32 1.43 12.60
C PHE A 164 11.43 0.47 13.05
N GLU A 165 12.70 0.83 12.88
CA GLU A 165 13.83 0.05 13.41
C GLU A 165 13.78 -0.04 14.95
N GLN A 166 13.51 1.08 15.62
CA GLN A 166 13.31 1.09 17.07
C GLN A 166 12.13 0.20 17.48
N PHE A 167 10.99 0.32 16.81
CA PHE A 167 9.84 -0.54 17.05
C PHE A 167 10.19 -2.03 16.94
N LYS A 168 10.95 -2.43 15.92
CA LYS A 168 11.39 -3.82 15.72
C LYS A 168 12.31 -4.32 16.81
N SER A 169 13.14 -3.44 17.38
CA SER A 169 14.08 -3.82 18.44
C SER A 169 13.43 -3.95 19.81
N GLU A 170 12.31 -3.25 20.03
CA GLU A 170 11.64 -3.16 21.35
C GLU A 170 10.39 -4.03 21.45
N ASN A 171 9.90 -4.60 20.35
CA ASN A 171 8.60 -5.28 20.33
C ASN A 171 8.64 -6.59 19.54
N ASP A 172 7.83 -7.54 19.98
CA ASP A 172 7.48 -8.69 19.14
C ASP A 172 6.70 -8.21 17.89
N LEU A 173 7.06 -8.77 16.74
CA LEU A 173 6.47 -8.38 15.45
C LEU A 173 5.09 -9.04 15.24
N THR A 174 4.15 -8.81 16.14
CA THR A 174 2.76 -9.30 16.06
C THR A 174 1.88 -8.34 15.25
N SER A 175 0.73 -8.83 14.77
CA SER A 175 -0.29 -7.98 14.10
C SER A 175 -0.79 -6.88 15.03
N ALA A 176 -0.98 -7.18 16.32
CA ALA A 176 -1.40 -6.20 17.32
C ALA A 176 -0.35 -5.08 17.50
N ASN A 177 0.93 -5.43 17.64
CA ASN A 177 2.01 -4.46 17.80
C ASN A 177 2.25 -3.65 16.52
N ALA A 178 2.15 -4.26 15.33
CA ALA A 178 2.18 -3.54 14.06
C ALA A 178 1.03 -2.51 13.96
N LYS A 179 -0.18 -2.89 14.36
CA LYS A 179 -1.34 -1.98 14.39
C LYS A 179 -1.14 -0.87 15.42
N HIS A 180 -0.51 -1.17 16.57
CA HIS A 180 -0.14 -0.17 17.58
C HIS A 180 0.86 0.84 17.03
N PHE A 181 1.92 0.39 16.34
CA PHE A 181 2.88 1.25 15.65
C PHE A 181 2.17 2.22 14.70
N HIS A 182 1.28 1.71 13.86
CA HIS A 182 0.53 2.51 12.89
C HIS A 182 -0.46 3.50 13.50
N LYS A 183 -0.91 3.27 14.74
CA LYS A 183 -1.85 4.15 15.45
C LYS A 183 -1.18 5.21 16.30
N PHE A 184 -0.08 4.87 16.96
CA PHE A 184 0.40 5.66 18.10
C PHE A 184 1.82 6.20 17.96
N THR A 185 2.65 5.63 17.07
CA THR A 185 4.03 6.13 16.91
C THR A 185 4.03 7.57 16.45
N GLN A 186 4.70 8.43 17.22
CA GLN A 186 4.79 9.87 16.98
C GLN A 186 3.44 10.56 16.77
N SER A 187 2.38 10.12 17.48
CA SER A 187 1.02 10.61 17.30
C SER A 187 0.85 12.11 17.63
N GLN A 188 1.76 12.70 18.40
CA GLN A 188 1.80 14.13 18.67
C GLN A 188 2.41 14.94 17.52
N ASN A 189 3.21 14.31 16.67
CA ASN A 189 3.76 14.93 15.47
C ASN A 189 2.72 14.96 14.35
N LYS A 190 1.87 15.95 14.34
CA LYS A 190 0.80 16.11 13.34
C LYS A 190 1.33 16.35 11.93
N LYS A 191 2.58 16.80 11.80
CA LYS A 191 3.18 17.13 10.51
C LYS A 191 3.60 15.89 9.71
N TYR A 192 4.25 14.90 10.36
CA TYR A 192 4.75 13.69 9.70
C TYR A 192 4.86 12.46 10.62
N GLY A 193 4.18 12.43 11.75
CA GLY A 193 3.98 11.21 12.54
C GLY A 193 3.31 10.10 11.71
N ILE A 194 3.28 8.88 12.23
CA ILE A 194 2.65 7.75 11.51
C ILE A 194 1.15 8.02 11.30
N VAL A 195 0.50 8.63 12.27
CA VAL A 195 -0.81 9.29 12.10
C VAL A 195 -0.59 10.79 12.01
N MET A 196 -0.93 11.39 10.90
CA MET A 196 -0.71 12.81 10.63
C MET A 196 -2.01 13.58 10.39
N ASP A 197 -1.97 14.89 10.65
CA ASP A 197 -3.06 15.82 10.34
C ASP A 197 -2.47 17.20 10.01
N ARG A 198 -2.48 17.54 8.71
CA ARG A 198 -2.05 18.86 8.19
C ARG A 198 -3.26 19.74 7.82
N GLY A 199 -4.48 19.36 8.25
CA GLY A 199 -5.72 20.04 7.89
C GLY A 199 -6.23 19.65 6.50
N PHE A 200 -5.50 19.97 5.44
CA PHE A 200 -5.86 19.64 4.05
C PHE A 200 -5.62 18.18 3.66
N VAL A 201 -4.74 17.49 4.37
CA VAL A 201 -4.47 16.04 4.28
C VAL A 201 -4.33 15.48 5.68
N LYS A 202 -4.95 14.36 5.97
CA LYS A 202 -4.83 13.65 7.25
C LYS A 202 -4.95 12.15 7.07
N THR A 203 -4.47 11.38 8.05
CA THR A 203 -4.72 9.94 8.13
C THR A 203 -6.21 9.71 8.33
N THR A 204 -6.86 9.09 7.35
CA THR A 204 -8.31 8.85 7.30
C THR A 204 -8.69 7.43 7.67
N SER A 205 -7.79 6.48 7.46
CA SER A 205 -8.00 5.08 7.86
C SER A 205 -6.67 4.35 8.04
N ILE A 206 -6.71 3.31 8.83
CA ILE A 206 -5.64 2.30 8.97
C ILE A 206 -6.25 0.97 8.57
N THR A 207 -5.64 0.29 7.62
CA THR A 207 -6.06 -1.02 7.15
C THR A 207 -4.95 -2.02 7.39
N GLN A 208 -5.27 -3.16 7.99
CA GLN A 208 -4.33 -4.25 8.19
C GLN A 208 -4.84 -5.50 7.51
N VAL A 209 -3.95 -6.17 6.80
CA VAL A 209 -4.17 -7.52 6.26
C VAL A 209 -3.22 -8.47 6.95
N GLU A 210 -3.78 -9.48 7.58
CA GLU A 210 -3.03 -10.59 8.20
C GLU A 210 -3.38 -11.88 7.47
N LYS A 211 -2.36 -12.58 7.01
CA LYS A 211 -2.48 -13.94 6.49
C LYS A 211 -1.85 -14.90 7.49
N THR A 212 -2.61 -15.89 7.90
CA THR A 212 -2.16 -16.99 8.77
C THR A 212 -2.69 -18.31 8.22
N LYS A 213 -1.79 -19.17 7.73
CA LYS A 213 -2.15 -20.41 7.02
C LYS A 213 -3.08 -20.12 5.82
N ASP A 214 -4.30 -20.65 5.86
CA ASP A 214 -5.30 -20.48 4.79
C ASP A 214 -6.26 -19.31 5.04
N GLU A 215 -6.16 -18.66 6.19
CA GLU A 215 -7.01 -17.54 6.57
C GLU A 215 -6.35 -16.20 6.19
N VAL A 216 -7.16 -15.31 5.61
CA VAL A 216 -6.76 -13.92 5.33
C VAL A 216 -7.80 -12.98 5.90
N VAL A 217 -7.38 -12.14 6.84
CA VAL A 217 -8.25 -11.18 7.52
C VAL A 217 -7.84 -9.75 7.13
N LEU A 218 -8.83 -8.94 6.73
CA LEU A 218 -8.68 -7.50 6.53
C LEU A 218 -9.46 -6.78 7.64
N SER A 219 -8.79 -5.89 8.39
CA SER A 219 -9.35 -5.19 9.55
C SER A 219 -8.99 -3.68 9.60
#